data_209acab88db3a888755abb5589036bd1
#
_entry.id   209acab88db3a888755abb5589036bd1
#
_cell.length_a   1.000
_cell.length_b   1.000
_cell.length_c   1.000
_cell.angle_alpha   90.00
_cell.angle_beta   90.00
_cell.angle_gamma   90.00
#
_symmetry.space_group_name_H-M   'P 1'
#
loop_
_entity.id
_entity.type
_entity.pdbx_description
1 polymer ?
#
loop_
_entity_poly.entity_id
_entity_poly.type
_entity_poly.pdbx_seq_one_letter_code
_entity_poly.pdbx_strand_id
1 'polypeptide(L)'
;MGSLVAELAEKLSAATNNLDFDEQTMFLNTSADTVGIGTNSPASKLDVRGTMQVGVNDTGYDVQFFGDAAGALMLWDTSEDSLYIRGATADHATTSAGRIVLQTAQVAVVDNDRIGQIDFQASAETGADALLVSASIWAEAEDTFDATGNETAIVFATGTSELAAEKVRIMNSGNVG
;
A
#
# COMPACT_ATOMS: atom_id res chain seq x y z
N MET A 1 -21.15 15.49 41.68
CA MET A 1 -21.30 14.97 40.34
C MET A 1 -21.19 16.12 39.35
N GLY A 2 -20.04 16.32 38.70
CA GLY A 2 -19.92 17.24 37.58
C GLY A 2 -20.87 16.78 36.46
N SER A 3 -21.58 17.70 35.84
CA SER A 3 -22.46 17.39 34.72
C SER A 3 -21.59 16.87 33.58
N LEU A 4 -22.01 15.83 32.87
CA LEU A 4 -21.40 15.35 31.59
C LEU A 4 -21.09 16.51 30.65
N VAL A 5 -21.88 17.57 30.69
CA VAL A 5 -21.68 18.79 29.90
C VAL A 5 -20.48 19.60 30.40
N ALA A 6 -20.21 19.64 31.68
CA ALA A 6 -19.02 20.32 32.24
C ALA A 6 -17.73 19.54 31.93
N GLU A 7 -17.79 18.22 32.01
CA GLU A 7 -16.69 17.33 31.64
C GLU A 7 -16.38 17.38 30.12
N LEU A 8 -17.40 17.49 29.28
CA LEU A 8 -17.25 17.67 27.84
C LEU A 8 -16.71 19.09 27.51
N ALA A 9 -17.15 20.11 28.24
CA ALA A 9 -16.68 21.48 28.08
C ALA A 9 -15.23 21.66 28.54
N GLU A 10 -14.77 20.88 29.51
CA GLU A 10 -13.38 20.88 29.97
C GLU A 10 -12.44 20.20 28.97
N LYS A 11 -12.95 19.24 28.20
CA LYS A 11 -12.23 18.57 27.10
C LYS A 11 -12.23 19.40 25.78
N LEU A 12 -13.11 20.36 25.64
CA LEU A 12 -13.00 21.36 24.59
C LEU A 12 -12.01 22.46 25.06
N SER A 13 -10.80 22.41 24.56
CA SER A 13 -9.83 23.45 24.80
C SER A 13 -10.38 24.80 24.32
N ALA A 14 -10.64 25.70 25.26
CA ALA A 14 -11.27 27.01 24.99
C ALA A 14 -10.44 27.91 24.04
N ALA A 15 -9.18 27.56 23.77
CA ALA A 15 -8.28 28.31 22.90
C ALA A 15 -8.20 27.76 21.47
N THR A 16 -8.59 26.50 21.22
CA THR A 16 -8.39 25.83 19.92
C THR A 16 -9.63 25.15 19.36
N ASN A 17 -10.74 25.09 20.11
CA ASN A 17 -11.96 24.33 19.75
C ASN A 17 -11.71 22.85 19.41
N ASN A 18 -10.63 22.28 19.94
CA ASN A 18 -10.29 20.88 19.73
C ASN A 18 -10.92 20.01 20.81
N LEU A 19 -11.34 18.81 20.44
CA LEU A 19 -11.84 17.80 21.35
C LEU A 19 -10.83 16.65 21.39
N ASP A 20 -10.22 16.46 22.57
CA ASP A 20 -9.25 15.40 22.82
C ASP A 20 -9.86 14.37 23.78
N PHE A 21 -9.91 13.11 23.35
CA PHE A 21 -10.34 12.01 24.17
C PHE A 21 -9.12 11.21 24.60
N ASP A 22 -8.95 11.07 25.92
CA ASP A 22 -7.96 10.20 26.53
C ASP A 22 -6.54 10.41 25.98
N GLU A 23 -6.06 11.66 26.09
CA GLU A 23 -4.70 12.06 25.74
C GLU A 23 -4.21 11.50 24.39
N GLN A 24 -4.94 11.83 23.30
CA GLN A 24 -4.62 11.47 21.92
C GLN A 24 -5.24 10.16 21.39
N THR A 25 -6.03 9.41 22.17
CA THR A 25 -6.74 8.24 21.63
C THR A 25 -7.59 8.63 20.44
N MET A 26 -8.34 9.74 20.53
CA MET A 26 -9.03 10.37 19.42
C MET A 26 -9.02 11.88 19.59
N PHE A 27 -8.54 12.60 18.60
CA PHE A 27 -8.41 14.05 18.60
C PHE A 27 -9.18 14.66 17.41
N LEU A 28 -10.09 15.57 17.68
CA LEU A 28 -10.84 16.32 16.69
C LEU A 28 -10.33 17.76 16.67
N ASN A 29 -9.71 18.19 15.59
CA ASN A 29 -9.29 19.55 15.38
C ASN A 29 -10.31 20.28 14.50
N THR A 30 -11.20 21.05 15.13
CA THR A 30 -12.28 21.73 14.43
C THR A 30 -11.82 22.96 13.63
N SER A 31 -10.64 23.52 13.95
CA SER A 31 -10.08 24.64 13.18
C SER A 31 -9.37 24.21 11.89
N ALA A 32 -8.82 23.01 11.85
CA ALA A 32 -8.18 22.42 10.66
C ALA A 32 -9.05 21.37 9.96
N ASP A 33 -10.21 21.03 10.53
CA ASP A 33 -11.11 19.96 10.08
C ASP A 33 -10.38 18.62 9.94
N THR A 34 -9.62 18.22 10.96
CA THR A 34 -8.84 16.97 10.97
C THR A 34 -9.19 16.08 12.14
N VAL A 35 -9.02 14.77 11.95
CA VAL A 35 -9.18 13.75 12.99
C VAL A 35 -7.86 13.01 13.17
N GLY A 36 -7.37 12.95 14.40
CA GLY A 36 -6.23 12.14 14.81
C GLY A 36 -6.67 10.93 15.62
N ILE A 37 -6.15 9.77 15.34
CA ILE A 37 -6.23 8.57 16.17
C ILE A 37 -4.80 8.23 16.60
N GLY A 38 -4.51 8.28 17.91
CA GLY A 38 -3.15 8.14 18.43
C GLY A 38 -2.24 9.35 18.17
N THR A 39 -2.81 10.52 17.86
CA THR A 39 -2.08 11.78 17.66
C THR A 39 -2.98 13.00 17.88
N ASN A 40 -2.44 14.04 18.52
CA ASN A 40 -3.09 15.36 18.63
C ASN A 40 -2.55 16.38 17.61
N SER A 41 -1.73 15.93 16.66
CA SER A 41 -1.15 16.75 15.59
C SER A 41 -1.32 16.04 14.24
N PRO A 42 -2.57 15.86 13.77
CA PRO A 42 -2.85 15.14 12.53
C PRO A 42 -2.30 15.91 11.33
N ALA A 43 -1.56 15.19 10.48
CA ALA A 43 -0.95 15.73 9.26
C ALA A 43 -1.88 15.67 8.04
N SER A 44 -3.05 15.02 8.17
CA SER A 44 -4.06 14.87 7.12
C SER A 44 -5.47 14.92 7.71
N LYS A 45 -6.52 14.91 6.86
CA LYS A 45 -7.93 14.92 7.31
C LYS A 45 -8.24 13.79 8.29
N LEU A 46 -7.68 12.61 8.08
CA LEU A 46 -7.65 11.50 9.02
C LEU A 46 -6.20 11.02 9.14
N ASP A 47 -5.61 11.11 10.34
CA ASP A 47 -4.27 10.62 10.66
C ASP A 47 -4.38 9.52 11.74
N VAL A 48 -4.09 8.27 11.35
CA VAL A 48 -4.12 7.12 12.26
C VAL A 48 -2.69 6.64 12.48
N ARG A 49 -2.18 6.83 13.72
CA ARG A 49 -0.85 6.35 14.13
C ARG A 49 -0.95 5.04 14.90
N GLY A 50 -1.25 3.99 14.15
CA GLY A 50 -1.46 2.64 14.64
C GLY A 50 -2.01 1.72 13.56
N THR A 51 -2.34 0.50 13.93
CA THR A 51 -3.01 -0.46 13.04
C THR A 51 -4.46 -0.06 12.80
N MET A 52 -4.92 -0.24 11.56
CA MET A 52 -6.33 -0.13 11.20
C MET A 52 -6.85 -1.51 10.83
N GLN A 53 -7.97 -1.91 11.40
CA GLN A 53 -8.68 -3.13 11.06
C GLN A 53 -10.07 -2.80 10.54
N VAL A 54 -10.43 -3.39 9.41
CA VAL A 54 -11.78 -3.29 8.84
C VAL A 54 -12.37 -4.69 8.78
N GLY A 55 -13.47 -4.92 9.54
CA GLY A 55 -14.06 -6.24 9.69
C GLY A 55 -13.35 -7.14 10.71
N VAL A 56 -13.79 -8.38 10.76
CA VAL A 56 -13.22 -9.49 11.54
C VAL A 56 -13.13 -10.71 10.65
N ASN A 57 -12.43 -11.77 11.11
CA ASN A 57 -12.37 -13.04 10.36
C ASN A 57 -13.80 -13.54 10.03
N ASP A 58 -14.00 -13.99 8.81
CA ASP A 58 -15.29 -14.45 8.24
C ASP A 58 -16.36 -13.35 8.10
N THR A 59 -16.06 -12.08 8.43
CA THR A 59 -16.98 -10.94 8.25
C THR A 59 -16.20 -9.72 7.81
N GLY A 60 -15.90 -9.63 6.54
CA GLY A 60 -15.23 -8.50 5.91
C GLY A 60 -16.19 -7.38 5.52
N TYR A 61 -15.62 -6.23 5.17
CA TYR A 61 -16.29 -5.09 4.57
C TYR A 61 -15.47 -4.54 3.43
N ASP A 62 -16.12 -4.02 2.40
CA ASP A 62 -15.45 -3.36 1.31
C ASP A 62 -14.67 -2.14 1.77
N VAL A 63 -13.47 -1.96 1.22
CA VAL A 63 -12.65 -0.78 1.44
C VAL A 63 -12.32 -0.14 0.11
N GLN A 64 -12.79 1.10 -0.10
CA GLN A 64 -12.62 1.81 -1.37
C GLN A 64 -11.81 3.09 -1.18
N PHE A 65 -10.84 3.30 -2.07
CA PHE A 65 -10.12 4.55 -2.21
C PHE A 65 -10.32 5.06 -3.64
N PHE A 66 -11.00 6.20 -3.77
CA PHE A 66 -11.29 6.78 -5.07
C PHE A 66 -10.12 7.61 -5.59
N GLY A 67 -9.84 7.49 -6.90
CA GLY A 67 -8.97 8.40 -7.61
C GLY A 67 -9.67 9.71 -7.97
N ASP A 68 -8.94 10.66 -8.54
CA ASP A 68 -9.49 11.95 -9.01
C ASP A 68 -10.35 11.78 -10.26
N ALA A 69 -9.99 10.87 -11.14
CA ALA A 69 -10.76 10.59 -12.36
C ALA A 69 -11.97 9.69 -12.08
N ALA A 70 -13.10 9.96 -12.76
CA ALA A 70 -14.31 9.16 -12.63
C ALA A 70 -14.05 7.68 -12.91
N GLY A 71 -14.49 6.81 -12.00
CA GLY A 71 -14.33 5.36 -12.07
C GLY A 71 -13.00 4.81 -11.56
N ALA A 72 -11.97 5.65 -11.38
CA ALA A 72 -10.69 5.23 -10.83
C ALA A 72 -10.80 4.91 -9.34
N LEU A 73 -10.36 3.72 -8.95
CA LEU A 73 -10.35 3.31 -7.53
C LEU A 73 -9.40 2.14 -7.26
N MET A 74 -9.04 2.01 -5.99
CA MET A 74 -8.57 0.77 -5.39
C MET A 74 -9.70 0.24 -4.50
N LEU A 75 -10.08 -1.02 -4.68
CA LEU A 75 -11.17 -1.68 -3.94
C LEU A 75 -10.69 -3.02 -3.40
N TRP A 76 -10.80 -3.24 -2.10
CA TRP A 76 -10.93 -4.56 -1.53
C TRP A 76 -12.41 -4.95 -1.57
N ASP A 77 -12.75 -5.95 -2.38
CA ASP A 77 -14.11 -6.46 -2.56
C ASP A 77 -14.28 -7.75 -1.77
N THR A 78 -15.12 -7.72 -0.76
CA THR A 78 -15.35 -8.87 0.12
C THR A 78 -16.26 -9.94 -0.49
N SER A 79 -17.01 -9.63 -1.53
CA SER A 79 -17.82 -10.63 -2.23
C SER A 79 -17.00 -11.54 -3.13
N GLU A 80 -15.85 -11.06 -3.60
CA GLU A 80 -14.94 -11.77 -4.48
C GLU A 80 -13.59 -12.12 -3.79
N ASP A 81 -13.41 -11.68 -2.52
CA ASP A 81 -12.14 -11.79 -1.77
C ASP A 81 -10.94 -11.29 -2.57
N SER A 82 -11.12 -10.15 -3.27
CA SER A 82 -10.19 -9.69 -4.29
C SER A 82 -9.85 -8.22 -4.19
N LEU A 83 -8.62 -7.87 -4.58
CA LEU A 83 -8.17 -6.49 -4.72
C LEU A 83 -8.29 -6.03 -6.18
N TYR A 84 -9.09 -4.99 -6.41
CA TYR A 84 -9.23 -4.34 -7.71
C TYR A 84 -8.47 -3.03 -7.77
N ILE A 85 -7.69 -2.85 -8.82
CA ILE A 85 -7.09 -1.57 -9.20
C ILE A 85 -7.70 -1.18 -10.55
N ARG A 86 -8.62 -0.22 -10.53
CA ARG A 86 -9.38 0.20 -11.69
C ARG A 86 -8.99 1.62 -12.11
N GLY A 87 -8.73 1.81 -13.37
CA GLY A 87 -8.46 3.11 -13.95
C GLY A 87 -9.74 3.92 -14.26
N ALA A 88 -9.56 5.05 -14.95
CA ALA A 88 -10.65 5.96 -15.27
C ALA A 88 -11.64 5.39 -16.30
N THR A 89 -12.89 5.88 -16.26
CA THR A 89 -13.90 5.56 -17.26
C THR A 89 -13.69 6.29 -18.60
N ALA A 90 -12.85 7.33 -18.63
CA ALA A 90 -12.54 8.04 -19.86
C ALA A 90 -11.80 7.11 -20.85
N ASP A 91 -12.22 7.11 -22.10
CA ASP A 91 -11.58 6.31 -23.14
C ASP A 91 -10.24 6.93 -23.54
N HIS A 92 -9.15 6.32 -23.09
CA HIS A 92 -7.79 6.70 -23.45
C HIS A 92 -6.88 5.48 -23.42
N ALA A 93 -6.20 5.23 -24.52
CA ALA A 93 -5.46 3.98 -24.78
C ALA A 93 -4.47 3.54 -23.68
N THR A 94 -3.86 4.47 -22.93
CA THR A 94 -2.82 4.16 -21.94
C THR A 94 -3.12 4.65 -20.52
N THR A 95 -3.98 5.66 -20.35
CA THR A 95 -4.22 6.29 -19.04
C THR A 95 -5.51 5.84 -18.37
N SER A 96 -6.40 5.12 -19.08
CA SER A 96 -7.63 4.57 -18.52
C SER A 96 -7.44 3.22 -17.83
N ALA A 97 -6.31 2.55 -18.02
CA ALA A 97 -6.04 1.26 -17.39
C ALA A 97 -5.76 1.40 -15.89
N GLY A 98 -6.19 0.42 -15.09
CA GLY A 98 -5.71 0.24 -13.73
C GLY A 98 -4.20 -0.02 -13.72
N ARG A 99 -3.49 0.57 -12.74
CA ARG A 99 -2.03 0.54 -12.72
C ARG A 99 -1.48 0.32 -11.32
N ILE A 100 -0.57 -0.62 -11.16
CA ILE A 100 0.23 -0.81 -9.96
C ILE A 100 1.64 -0.35 -10.27
N VAL A 101 2.19 0.54 -9.43
CA VAL A 101 3.59 0.99 -9.52
C VAL A 101 4.35 0.42 -8.33
N LEU A 102 5.26 -0.51 -8.60
CA LEU A 102 6.21 -1.03 -7.63
C LEU A 102 7.55 -0.34 -7.88
N GLN A 103 8.09 0.33 -6.87
CA GLN A 103 9.32 1.10 -7.02
C GLN A 103 10.22 0.97 -5.80
N THR A 104 11.53 0.95 -6.02
CA THR A 104 12.50 1.11 -4.94
C THR A 104 12.55 2.56 -4.46
N ALA A 105 12.92 2.76 -3.20
CA ALA A 105 13.21 4.08 -2.63
C ALA A 105 14.72 4.43 -2.71
N GLN A 106 15.54 3.61 -3.36
CA GLN A 106 16.97 3.89 -3.54
C GLN A 106 17.16 5.18 -4.34
N VAL A 107 18.12 5.98 -3.92
CA VAL A 107 18.50 7.22 -4.63
C VAL A 107 19.60 7.00 -5.68
N ALA A 108 20.23 5.81 -5.68
CA ALA A 108 21.20 5.37 -6.67
C ALA A 108 20.91 3.89 -6.97
N VAL A 109 20.24 3.65 -8.08
CA VAL A 109 19.98 2.29 -8.60
C VAL A 109 21.20 1.89 -9.44
N VAL A 110 21.76 0.72 -9.14
CA VAL A 110 22.93 0.17 -9.86
C VAL A 110 22.58 -1.22 -10.40
N ASP A 111 23.49 -1.75 -11.21
CA ASP A 111 23.38 -3.10 -11.78
C ASP A 111 23.02 -4.16 -10.71
N ASN A 112 22.08 -5.04 -11.04
CA ASN A 112 21.48 -6.07 -10.18
C ASN A 112 20.57 -5.57 -9.03
N ASP A 113 20.29 -4.28 -8.93
CA ASP A 113 19.28 -3.79 -7.98
C ASP A 113 17.86 -4.15 -8.42
N ARG A 114 17.05 -4.68 -7.50
CA ARG A 114 15.62 -4.90 -7.75
C ARG A 114 14.82 -3.62 -7.60
N ILE A 115 14.03 -3.31 -8.61
CA ILE A 115 13.17 -2.10 -8.66
C ILE A 115 11.82 -2.34 -8.02
N GLY A 116 11.22 -3.52 -8.31
CA GLY A 116 9.95 -3.96 -7.76
C GLY A 116 9.75 -5.44 -7.97
N GLN A 117 8.93 -6.07 -7.11
CA GLN A 117 8.76 -7.52 -7.07
C GLN A 117 7.34 -7.92 -6.69
N ILE A 118 6.87 -9.05 -7.25
CA ILE A 118 5.64 -9.75 -6.86
C ILE A 118 6.03 -11.17 -6.50
N ASP A 119 5.69 -11.60 -5.27
CA ASP A 119 5.97 -12.92 -4.74
C ASP A 119 4.71 -13.76 -4.61
N PHE A 120 4.85 -15.07 -4.84
CA PHE A 120 3.83 -16.08 -4.64
C PHE A 120 4.32 -17.07 -3.58
N GLN A 121 3.56 -17.19 -2.48
CA GLN A 121 3.93 -17.96 -1.31
C GLN A 121 2.72 -18.62 -0.69
N ALA A 122 2.86 -19.85 -0.21
CA ALA A 122 1.83 -20.50 0.62
C ALA A 122 1.87 -19.94 2.05
N SER A 123 0.70 -19.70 2.67
CA SER A 123 0.62 -19.03 3.96
C SER A 123 0.51 -19.97 5.17
N ALA A 124 0.08 -21.21 4.97
CA ALA A 124 -0.35 -22.08 6.07
C ALA A 124 0.12 -23.54 5.95
N GLU A 125 1.12 -23.80 5.10
CA GLU A 125 1.67 -25.14 4.95
C GLU A 125 2.62 -25.51 6.11
N THR A 126 2.86 -26.81 6.30
CA THR A 126 3.78 -27.33 7.30
C THR A 126 5.12 -27.70 6.67
N GLY A 127 6.20 -27.20 7.25
CA GLY A 127 7.57 -27.43 6.79
C GLY A 127 8.27 -26.16 6.34
N ALA A 128 9.57 -26.11 6.51
CA ALA A 128 10.36 -24.89 6.26
C ALA A 128 10.32 -24.48 4.78
N ASP A 129 10.45 -25.45 3.87
CA ASP A 129 10.50 -25.17 2.42
C ASP A 129 9.13 -24.77 1.86
N ALA A 130 8.02 -25.29 2.42
CA ALA A 130 6.68 -24.97 1.99
C ALA A 130 6.28 -23.49 2.25
N LEU A 131 6.96 -22.84 3.18
CA LEU A 131 6.75 -21.44 3.53
C LEU A 131 7.69 -20.47 2.81
N LEU A 132 8.55 -20.97 1.93
CA LEU A 132 9.40 -20.11 1.12
C LEU A 132 8.62 -19.49 -0.04
N VAL A 133 9.11 -18.38 -0.57
CA VAL A 133 8.61 -17.80 -1.82
C VAL A 133 8.86 -18.79 -2.94
N SER A 134 7.79 -19.38 -3.48
CA SER A 134 7.84 -20.46 -4.46
C SER A 134 7.94 -19.98 -5.90
N ALA A 135 7.48 -18.76 -6.17
CA ALA A 135 7.65 -18.08 -7.45
C ALA A 135 7.69 -16.58 -7.27
N SER A 136 8.34 -15.88 -8.20
CA SER A 136 8.42 -14.41 -8.20
C SER A 136 8.48 -13.86 -9.61
N ILE A 137 8.03 -12.61 -9.77
CA ILE A 137 8.28 -11.78 -10.93
C ILE A 137 8.90 -10.49 -10.42
N TRP A 138 10.06 -10.06 -10.95
CA TRP A 138 10.66 -8.78 -10.58
C TRP A 138 11.28 -8.04 -11.75
N ALA A 139 11.42 -6.73 -11.58
CA ALA A 139 12.21 -5.87 -12.45
C ALA A 139 13.59 -5.65 -11.79
N GLU A 140 14.66 -5.79 -12.57
CA GLU A 140 16.04 -5.71 -12.12
C GLU A 140 16.85 -4.81 -13.06
N ALA A 141 17.62 -3.90 -12.49
CA ALA A 141 18.51 -3.05 -13.25
C ALA A 141 19.63 -3.88 -13.90
N GLU A 142 19.90 -3.62 -15.17
CA GLU A 142 21.01 -4.24 -15.94
C GLU A 142 22.19 -3.29 -16.12
N ASP A 143 22.09 -2.07 -15.58
CA ASP A 143 23.18 -1.07 -15.50
C ASP A 143 22.81 -0.02 -14.43
N THR A 144 23.74 0.89 -14.16
CA THR A 144 23.49 2.02 -13.27
C THR A 144 22.54 3.02 -13.93
N PHE A 145 21.45 3.36 -13.23
CA PHE A 145 20.49 4.35 -13.71
C PHE A 145 21.09 5.75 -13.65
N ASP A 146 20.99 6.47 -14.76
CA ASP A 146 21.44 7.84 -14.88
C ASP A 146 20.50 8.70 -15.75
N ALA A 147 20.94 9.88 -16.18
CA ALA A 147 20.15 10.78 -17.02
C ALA A 147 19.90 10.23 -18.44
N THR A 148 20.60 9.17 -18.86
CA THR A 148 20.61 8.64 -20.23
C THR A 148 20.15 7.20 -20.34
N GLY A 149 20.12 6.44 -19.22
CA GLY A 149 19.82 5.03 -19.20
C GLY A 149 19.05 4.57 -17.96
N ASN A 150 18.17 3.60 -18.17
CA ASN A 150 17.43 2.86 -17.15
C ASN A 150 17.22 1.41 -17.59
N GLU A 151 18.28 0.80 -18.07
CA GLU A 151 18.30 -0.56 -18.59
C GLU A 151 17.78 -1.53 -17.54
N THR A 152 16.72 -2.24 -17.89
CA THR A 152 15.97 -3.08 -16.95
C THR A 152 15.56 -4.39 -17.59
N ALA A 153 15.77 -5.50 -16.87
CA ALA A 153 15.24 -6.81 -17.19
C ALA A 153 13.93 -7.08 -16.43
N ILE A 154 13.09 -7.94 -17.00
CA ILE A 154 12.01 -8.62 -16.29
C ILE A 154 12.44 -10.06 -16.05
N VAL A 155 12.39 -10.49 -14.80
CA VAL A 155 12.82 -11.83 -14.37
C VAL A 155 11.63 -12.62 -13.85
N PHE A 156 11.54 -13.88 -14.27
CA PHE A 156 10.61 -14.89 -13.77
C PHE A 156 11.39 -15.95 -13.01
N ALA A 157 11.00 -16.21 -11.77
CA ALA A 157 11.65 -17.14 -10.88
C ALA A 157 10.68 -18.20 -10.38
N THR A 158 11.16 -19.43 -10.22
CA THR A 158 10.44 -20.53 -9.57
C THR A 158 11.39 -21.34 -8.70
N GLY A 159 10.84 -21.96 -7.64
CA GLY A 159 11.55 -22.86 -6.74
C GLY A 159 11.07 -24.30 -6.84
N THR A 160 11.81 -25.23 -6.26
CA THR A 160 11.42 -26.64 -6.07
C THR A 160 11.34 -26.99 -4.59
N SER A 161 12.41 -26.76 -3.84
CA SER A 161 12.52 -26.98 -2.39
C SER A 161 13.31 -25.86 -1.71
N GLU A 162 13.53 -24.75 -2.44
CA GLU A 162 14.29 -23.60 -1.99
C GLU A 162 13.57 -22.32 -2.41
N LEU A 163 14.10 -21.18 -1.99
CA LEU A 163 13.61 -19.88 -2.45
C LEU A 163 13.62 -19.83 -3.98
N ALA A 164 12.60 -19.20 -4.57
CA ALA A 164 12.51 -19.05 -6.00
C ALA A 164 13.77 -18.41 -6.60
N ALA A 165 14.33 -19.09 -7.59
CA ALA A 165 15.50 -18.65 -8.35
C ALA A 165 15.12 -18.36 -9.79
N GLU A 166 15.85 -17.46 -10.44
CA GLU A 166 15.64 -17.09 -11.83
C GLU A 166 15.60 -18.30 -12.76
N LYS A 167 14.64 -18.31 -13.66
CA LYS A 167 14.49 -19.33 -14.71
C LYS A 167 14.42 -18.71 -16.11
N VAL A 168 13.84 -17.50 -16.21
CA VAL A 168 13.71 -16.78 -17.48
C VAL A 168 13.95 -15.30 -17.22
N ARG A 169 14.73 -14.68 -18.07
CA ARG A 169 14.97 -13.24 -18.08
C ARG A 169 14.66 -12.65 -19.46
N ILE A 170 13.91 -11.57 -19.49
CA ILE A 170 13.76 -10.73 -20.67
C ILE A 170 14.66 -9.51 -20.45
N MET A 171 15.74 -9.43 -21.21
CA MET A 171 16.73 -8.36 -21.11
C MET A 171 16.22 -7.05 -21.73
N ASN A 172 16.86 -5.93 -21.42
CA ASN A 172 16.55 -4.62 -22.02
C ASN A 172 16.63 -4.65 -23.56
N SER A 173 17.50 -5.49 -24.11
CA SER A 173 17.64 -5.71 -25.56
C SER A 173 16.46 -6.46 -26.22
N GLY A 174 15.55 -7.02 -25.40
CA GLY A 174 14.47 -7.91 -25.86
C GLY A 174 14.89 -9.38 -26.00
N ASN A 175 16.13 -9.73 -25.75
CA ASN A 175 16.57 -11.13 -25.71
C ASN A 175 15.95 -11.85 -24.51
N VAL A 176 15.65 -13.14 -24.69
CA VAL A 176 15.16 -14.03 -23.64
C VAL A 176 16.21 -15.08 -23.34
N GLY A 177 16.58 -15.22 -22.08
CA GLY A 177 17.55 -16.19 -21.59
C GLY A 177 17.05 -16.97 -20.36
#